data_d67fc6d6e3be7177355c1748c2f8603d
#
_entry.id   d67fc6d6e3be7177355c1748c2f8603d
#
_cell.length_a   1.000
_cell.length_b   1.000
_cell.length_c   1.000
_cell.angle_alpha   90.00
_cell.angle_beta   90.00
_cell.angle_gamma   90.00
#
_symmetry.space_group_name_H-M   'P 1'
#
loop_
_entity.id
_entity.type
_entity.pdbx_description
1 polymer ?
#
loop_
_entity_poly.entity_id
_entity_poly.type
_entity_poly.pdbx_seq_one_letter_code
_entity_poly.pdbx_strand_id
1 'polypeptide(L)'
;MKRNALVLVASIAAIGFAQSATAGTLEKVQESGSITMGIRESSKPLSYLDGDQKPIGYHIDICNGIVEAVKVKLKLKTLKVVHQPVTSQNRIPLVTNGTVDIECGSTTNNAARQNQVAFAPTTFVSNVRMAVKKSSG
;
A
#
# COMPACT_ATOMS: atom_id res chain seq x y z
N MET A 1 0.83 6.92 -75.41
CA MET A 1 1.53 6.30 -74.31
C MET A 1 1.16 7.06 -73.05
N LYS A 2 0.20 6.55 -72.23
CA LYS A 2 -0.28 7.21 -71.05
C LYS A 2 0.34 6.51 -69.81
N ARG A 3 1.17 7.24 -69.03
CA ARG A 3 1.79 6.73 -67.81
C ARG A 3 0.88 7.07 -66.63
N ASN A 4 0.25 6.05 -66.06
CA ASN A 4 -0.52 6.16 -64.84
C ASN A 4 0.42 6.21 -63.63
N ALA A 5 0.43 7.33 -62.92
CA ALA A 5 1.17 7.47 -61.67
C ALA A 5 0.25 6.97 -60.54
N LEU A 6 0.65 5.87 -59.91
CA LEU A 6 -0.01 5.29 -58.76
C LEU A 6 0.47 6.05 -57.51
N VAL A 7 -0.41 6.85 -56.91
CA VAL A 7 -0.12 7.54 -55.64
C VAL A 7 -0.45 6.59 -54.49
N LEU A 8 0.58 6.10 -53.84
CA LEU A 8 0.46 5.25 -52.64
C LEU A 8 0.28 6.17 -51.42
N VAL A 9 -0.93 6.27 -50.90
CA VAL A 9 -1.18 7.00 -49.65
C VAL A 9 -0.86 6.08 -48.48
N ALA A 10 0.29 6.31 -47.85
CA ALA A 10 0.69 5.61 -46.63
C ALA A 10 -0.05 6.23 -45.41
N SER A 11 -1.09 5.56 -44.96
CA SER A 11 -1.78 5.92 -43.70
C SER A 11 -0.91 5.52 -42.53
N ILE A 12 -0.22 6.46 -41.89
CA ILE A 12 0.49 6.26 -40.61
C ILE A 12 -0.56 6.24 -39.52
N ALA A 13 -0.92 5.03 -39.07
CA ALA A 13 -1.71 4.85 -37.87
C ALA A 13 -0.84 5.27 -36.67
N ALA A 14 -1.10 6.45 -36.12
CA ALA A 14 -0.55 6.88 -34.84
C ALA A 14 -1.15 6.03 -33.73
N ILE A 15 -0.44 4.97 -33.35
CA ILE A 15 -0.75 4.21 -32.14
C ILE A 15 -0.37 5.11 -30.97
N GLY A 16 -1.36 5.83 -30.45
CA GLY A 16 -1.23 6.58 -29.23
C GLY A 16 -0.93 5.61 -28.09
N PHE A 17 0.30 5.57 -27.61
CA PHE A 17 0.61 4.99 -26.31
C PHE A 17 -0.13 5.84 -25.26
N ALA A 18 -1.31 5.37 -24.84
CA ALA A 18 -1.92 5.84 -23.63
C ALA A 18 -0.95 5.48 -22.49
N GLN A 19 -0.14 6.44 -22.05
CA GLN A 19 0.59 6.33 -20.80
C GLN A 19 -0.49 6.18 -19.72
N SER A 20 -0.63 4.97 -19.21
CA SER A 20 -1.41 4.74 -17.99
C SER A 20 -0.71 5.57 -16.90
N ALA A 21 -1.20 6.78 -16.65
CA ALA A 21 -0.88 7.49 -15.43
C ALA A 21 -1.19 6.52 -14.30
N THR A 22 -0.20 6.15 -13.52
CA THR A 22 -0.41 5.32 -12.34
C THR A 22 -1.36 6.13 -11.45
N ALA A 23 -2.65 5.76 -11.44
CA ALA A 23 -3.63 6.40 -10.59
C ALA A 23 -3.10 6.34 -9.16
N GLY A 24 -3.16 7.45 -8.42
CA GLY A 24 -2.72 7.49 -7.04
C GLY A 24 -3.57 6.54 -6.18
N THR A 25 -3.09 6.22 -5.00
CA THR A 25 -3.81 5.30 -4.09
C THR A 25 -5.24 5.75 -3.81
N LEU A 26 -5.48 7.06 -3.69
CA LEU A 26 -6.84 7.58 -3.43
C LEU A 26 -7.77 7.40 -4.64
N GLU A 27 -7.27 7.60 -5.85
CA GLU A 27 -8.02 7.37 -7.08
C GLU A 27 -8.40 5.89 -7.22
N LYS A 28 -7.44 4.98 -6.99
CA LYS A 28 -7.68 3.53 -6.96
C LYS A 28 -8.76 3.15 -5.93
N VAL A 29 -8.69 3.70 -4.72
CA VAL A 29 -9.66 3.44 -3.64
C VAL A 29 -11.04 3.98 -4.02
N GLN A 30 -11.11 5.16 -4.65
CA GLN A 30 -12.36 5.76 -5.10
C GLN A 30 -13.03 4.91 -6.19
N GLU A 31 -12.28 4.43 -7.14
CA GLU A 31 -12.77 3.62 -8.26
C GLU A 31 -13.22 2.21 -7.82
N SER A 32 -12.42 1.58 -6.95
CA SER A 32 -12.68 0.21 -6.49
C SER A 32 -13.69 0.12 -5.34
N GLY A 33 -13.90 1.21 -4.58
CA GLY A 33 -14.68 1.19 -3.34
C GLY A 33 -14.05 0.34 -2.23
N SER A 34 -12.75 0.03 -2.33
CA SER A 34 -12.04 -0.81 -1.37
C SER A 34 -10.64 -0.29 -1.08
N ILE A 35 -10.16 -0.53 0.16
CA ILE A 35 -8.79 -0.25 0.59
C ILE A 35 -8.16 -1.52 1.15
N THR A 36 -6.94 -1.85 0.69
CA THR A 36 -6.20 -3.01 1.18
C THR A 36 -5.23 -2.58 2.27
N MET A 37 -5.49 -3.07 3.48
CA MET A 37 -4.69 -2.83 4.67
C MET A 37 -3.73 -3.99 4.92
N GLY A 38 -2.43 -3.75 4.82
CA GLY A 38 -1.39 -4.69 5.21
C GLY A 38 -1.33 -4.82 6.73
N ILE A 39 -1.53 -6.03 7.25
CA ILE A 39 -1.57 -6.32 8.69
C ILE A 39 -0.48 -7.29 9.10
N ARG A 40 -0.06 -7.23 10.37
CA ARG A 40 0.82 -8.22 10.98
C ARG A 40 -0.01 -9.17 11.84
N GLU A 41 0.37 -10.45 11.82
CA GLU A 41 -0.36 -11.48 12.59
C GLU A 41 0.19 -11.65 14.02
N SER A 42 1.42 -11.17 14.31
CA SER A 42 2.10 -11.44 15.57
C SER A 42 2.99 -10.30 16.09
N SER A 43 2.68 -9.04 15.76
CA SER A 43 3.48 -7.87 16.19
C SER A 43 2.79 -7.09 17.31
N LYS A 44 2.55 -7.74 18.45
CA LYS A 44 1.99 -7.08 19.66
C LYS A 44 2.90 -5.96 20.14
N PRO A 45 2.37 -4.85 20.65
CA PRO A 45 0.95 -4.49 20.74
C PRO A 45 0.40 -3.77 19.49
N LEU A 46 1.18 -3.69 18.38
CA LEU A 46 0.92 -2.79 17.25
C LEU A 46 -0.08 -3.37 16.25
N SER A 47 0.12 -4.62 15.82
CA SER A 47 -0.73 -5.31 14.85
C SER A 47 -0.58 -6.82 15.05
N TYR A 48 -1.65 -7.48 15.40
CA TYR A 48 -1.68 -8.93 15.66
C TYR A 48 -3.11 -9.48 15.54
N LEU A 49 -3.24 -10.79 15.52
CA LEU A 49 -4.54 -11.45 15.51
C LEU A 49 -4.97 -11.78 16.94
N ASP A 50 -6.25 -11.58 17.24
CA ASP A 50 -6.88 -12.05 18.49
C ASP A 50 -7.23 -13.55 18.44
N GLY A 51 -7.95 -14.04 19.44
CA GLY A 51 -8.37 -15.44 19.52
C GLY A 51 -9.32 -15.87 18.37
N ASP A 52 -10.05 -14.93 17.79
CA ASP A 52 -10.98 -15.14 16.68
C ASP A 52 -10.36 -14.84 15.31
N GLN A 53 -9.03 -14.74 15.24
CA GLN A 53 -8.26 -14.41 14.02
C GLN A 53 -8.59 -13.02 13.45
N LYS A 54 -9.10 -12.11 14.28
CA LYS A 54 -9.40 -10.74 13.88
C LYS A 54 -8.19 -9.84 14.10
N PRO A 55 -7.83 -9.00 13.12
CA PRO A 55 -6.74 -8.04 13.29
C PRO A 55 -7.08 -6.98 14.35
N ILE A 56 -6.20 -6.85 15.33
CA ILE A 56 -6.29 -5.86 16.41
C ILE A 56 -4.91 -5.26 16.72
N GLY A 57 -4.90 -4.17 17.47
CA GLY A 57 -3.69 -3.53 17.97
C GLY A 57 -3.65 -2.05 17.69
N TYR A 58 -2.72 -1.37 18.34
CA TYR A 58 -2.60 0.09 18.32
C TYR A 58 -2.55 0.70 16.91
N HIS A 59 -1.77 0.11 16.00
CA HIS A 59 -1.70 0.59 14.62
C HIS A 59 -2.93 0.20 13.80
N ILE A 60 -3.62 -0.89 14.13
CA ILE A 60 -4.89 -1.25 13.49
C ILE A 60 -5.95 -0.20 13.83
N ASP A 61 -6.02 0.27 15.08
CA ASP A 61 -6.98 1.30 15.48
C ASP A 61 -6.70 2.64 14.80
N ILE A 62 -5.42 3.05 14.71
CA ILE A 62 -5.03 4.25 13.95
C ILE A 62 -5.45 4.12 12.49
N CYS A 63 -5.17 2.99 11.86
CA CYS A 63 -5.50 2.78 10.45
C CYS A 63 -6.99 2.72 10.19
N ASN A 64 -7.79 2.19 11.10
CA ASN A 64 -9.24 2.26 11.01
C ASN A 64 -9.73 3.71 11.02
N GLY A 65 -9.14 4.58 11.84
CA GLY A 65 -9.39 6.03 11.81
C GLY A 65 -9.00 6.67 10.46
N ILE A 66 -7.86 6.26 9.88
CA ILE A 66 -7.44 6.73 8.55
C ILE A 66 -8.43 6.28 7.47
N VAL A 67 -8.90 5.03 7.52
CA VAL A 67 -9.90 4.50 6.57
C VAL A 67 -11.19 5.32 6.62
N GLU A 68 -11.70 5.66 7.80
CA GLU A 68 -12.88 6.51 7.93
C GLU A 68 -12.62 7.92 7.38
N ALA A 69 -11.45 8.49 7.62
CA ALA A 69 -11.07 9.80 7.05
C ALA A 69 -10.98 9.75 5.52
N VAL A 70 -10.44 8.68 4.92
CA VAL A 70 -10.40 8.45 3.48
C VAL A 70 -11.81 8.34 2.91
N LYS A 71 -12.68 7.57 3.54
CA LYS A 71 -14.09 7.42 3.15
C LYS A 71 -14.81 8.77 3.11
N VAL A 72 -14.62 9.60 4.13
CA VAL A 72 -15.20 10.96 4.18
C VAL A 72 -14.62 11.85 3.07
N LYS A 73 -13.28 11.84 2.91
CA LYS A 73 -12.58 12.64 1.89
C LYS A 73 -13.04 12.31 0.47
N LEU A 74 -13.25 11.02 0.19
CA LEU A 74 -13.69 10.54 -1.12
C LEU A 74 -15.22 10.56 -1.29
N LYS A 75 -15.96 11.01 -0.27
CA LYS A 75 -17.45 11.07 -0.26
C LYS A 75 -18.10 9.71 -0.56
N LEU A 76 -17.46 8.62 -0.13
CA LEU A 76 -17.96 7.27 -0.31
C LEU A 76 -19.03 6.96 0.75
N LYS A 77 -20.14 6.32 0.36
CA LYS A 77 -21.14 5.81 1.31
C LYS A 77 -20.61 4.64 2.12
N THR A 78 -19.85 3.77 1.46
CA THR A 78 -19.20 2.60 2.04
C THR A 78 -17.78 2.50 1.52
N LEU A 79 -16.86 1.99 2.35
CA LEU A 79 -15.49 1.66 1.96
C LEU A 79 -15.17 0.28 2.52
N LYS A 80 -14.92 -0.69 1.64
CA LYS A 80 -14.55 -2.05 2.04
C LYS A 80 -13.09 -2.09 2.46
N VAL A 81 -12.80 -2.61 3.64
CA VAL A 81 -11.44 -2.91 4.09
C VAL A 81 -11.11 -4.36 3.77
N VAL A 82 -10.00 -4.57 3.06
CA VAL A 82 -9.43 -5.89 2.80
C VAL A 82 -8.16 -6.02 3.62
N HIS A 83 -8.08 -7.02 4.50
CA HIS A 83 -6.88 -7.28 5.28
C HIS A 83 -5.94 -8.22 4.50
N GLN A 84 -4.70 -7.77 4.29
CA GLN A 84 -3.63 -8.54 3.65
C GLN A 84 -2.53 -8.82 4.68
N PRO A 85 -2.36 -10.09 5.12
CA PRO A 85 -1.23 -10.45 5.97
C PRO A 85 0.10 -10.16 5.29
N VAL A 86 1.00 -9.49 6.01
CA VAL A 86 2.33 -9.14 5.52
C VAL A 86 3.43 -9.58 6.48
N THR A 87 4.59 -9.87 5.91
CA THR A 87 5.81 -10.23 6.64
C THR A 87 6.80 -9.06 6.66
N SER A 88 7.88 -9.21 7.41
CA SER A 88 8.98 -8.23 7.39
C SER A 88 9.66 -8.11 6.03
N GLN A 89 9.62 -9.16 5.22
CA GLN A 89 10.28 -9.23 3.91
C GLN A 89 9.41 -8.68 2.79
N ASN A 90 8.07 -8.93 2.81
CA ASN A 90 7.21 -8.61 1.68
C ASN A 90 6.42 -7.31 1.81
N ARG A 91 6.29 -6.70 3.01
CA ARG A 91 5.45 -5.52 3.25
C ARG A 91 5.83 -4.31 2.39
N ILE A 92 7.14 -4.01 2.25
CA ILE A 92 7.56 -2.89 1.40
C ILE A 92 7.27 -3.18 -0.08
N PRO A 93 7.70 -4.32 -0.67
CA PRO A 93 7.30 -4.70 -2.03
C PRO A 93 5.80 -4.66 -2.30
N LEU A 94 4.96 -5.11 -1.35
CA LEU A 94 3.50 -5.11 -1.53
C LEU A 94 2.90 -3.69 -1.52
N VAL A 95 3.51 -2.76 -0.80
CA VAL A 95 3.10 -1.34 -0.87
C VAL A 95 3.59 -0.70 -2.17
N THR A 96 4.85 -0.94 -2.57
CA THR A 96 5.41 -0.31 -3.78
C THR A 96 4.74 -0.78 -5.07
N ASN A 97 4.27 -2.02 -5.13
CA ASN A 97 3.55 -2.55 -6.30
C ASN A 97 2.03 -2.32 -6.26
N GLY A 98 1.52 -1.64 -5.21
CA GLY A 98 0.11 -1.29 -5.06
C GLY A 98 -0.81 -2.46 -4.67
N THR A 99 -0.28 -3.63 -4.28
CA THR A 99 -1.09 -4.72 -3.70
C THR A 99 -1.66 -4.32 -2.34
N VAL A 100 -0.89 -3.58 -1.55
CA VAL A 100 -1.29 -2.99 -0.27
C VAL A 100 -1.33 -1.48 -0.40
N ASP A 101 -2.42 -0.86 0.02
CA ASP A 101 -2.62 0.58 -0.04
C ASP A 101 -2.05 1.30 1.19
N ILE A 102 -2.14 0.66 2.36
CA ILE A 102 -1.60 1.15 3.63
C ILE A 102 -1.09 -0.03 4.48
N GLU A 103 0.12 0.07 5.02
CA GLU A 103 0.65 -0.95 5.95
C GLU A 103 0.50 -0.47 7.40
N CYS A 104 -0.18 -1.29 8.21
CA CYS A 104 -0.58 -1.01 9.58
C CYS A 104 0.08 -2.00 10.54
N GLY A 105 1.39 -2.03 10.51
CA GLY A 105 2.17 -2.99 11.28
C GLY A 105 3.28 -2.35 12.10
N SER A 106 4.45 -2.99 12.09
CA SER A 106 5.60 -2.64 12.91
C SER A 106 6.79 -2.15 12.08
N THR A 107 6.54 -1.52 10.93
CA THR A 107 7.62 -1.07 10.04
C THR A 107 8.32 0.16 10.61
N THR A 108 9.59 0.02 10.93
CA THR A 108 10.42 1.14 11.37
C THR A 108 10.62 2.14 10.24
N ASN A 109 10.33 3.41 10.50
CA ASN A 109 10.66 4.52 9.62
C ASN A 109 12.17 4.79 9.68
N ASN A 110 12.85 4.65 8.55
CA ASN A 110 14.27 4.99 8.38
C ASN A 110 14.54 5.48 6.95
N ALA A 111 15.68 6.15 6.75
CA ALA A 111 16.04 6.77 5.47
C ALA A 111 16.02 5.79 4.28
N ALA A 112 16.54 4.56 4.45
CA ALA A 112 16.56 3.57 3.37
C ALA A 112 15.15 3.16 2.91
N ARG A 113 14.18 3.08 3.83
CA ARG A 113 12.78 2.76 3.51
C ARG A 113 12.00 3.95 2.97
N GLN A 114 12.32 5.17 3.42
CA GLN A 114 11.72 6.40 2.90
C GLN A 114 12.00 6.61 1.41
N ASN A 115 13.09 6.04 0.88
CA ASN A 115 13.38 6.03 -0.55
C ASN A 115 12.46 5.10 -1.37
N GLN A 116 11.69 4.24 -0.71
CA GLN A 116 10.85 3.22 -1.36
C GLN A 116 9.36 3.47 -1.13
N VAL A 117 8.99 3.94 0.07
CA VAL A 117 7.60 4.18 0.47
C VAL A 117 7.49 5.43 1.33
N ALA A 118 6.33 6.07 1.30
CA ALA A 118 6.01 7.17 2.22
C ALA A 118 5.65 6.63 3.61
N PHE A 119 6.01 7.40 4.64
CA PHE A 119 5.65 7.11 6.03
C PHE A 119 4.75 8.22 6.58
N ALA A 120 3.77 7.82 7.37
CA ALA A 120 3.05 8.73 8.26
C ALA A 120 4.00 9.26 9.37
N PRO A 121 3.61 10.32 10.10
CA PRO A 121 4.33 10.73 11.31
C PRO A 121 4.53 9.57 12.27
N THR A 122 5.65 9.58 13.01
CA THR A 122 5.97 8.52 13.97
C THR A 122 4.92 8.44 15.07
N THR A 123 4.27 7.31 15.19
CA THR A 123 3.18 7.05 16.16
C THR A 123 3.61 6.22 17.36
N PHE A 124 4.76 5.53 17.25
CA PHE A 124 5.28 4.66 18.30
C PHE A 124 6.81 4.61 18.27
N VAL A 125 7.42 4.65 19.45
CA VAL A 125 8.88 4.54 19.61
C VAL A 125 9.21 3.33 20.47
N SER A 126 10.13 2.49 20.03
CA SER A 126 10.64 1.37 20.79
C SER A 126 12.17 1.34 20.76
N ASN A 127 12.75 0.78 21.83
CA ASN A 127 14.20 0.58 21.91
C ASN A 127 14.59 -0.82 21.43
N VAL A 128 15.74 -0.91 20.77
CA VAL A 128 16.37 -2.21 20.49
C VAL A 128 17.04 -2.72 21.76
N ARG A 129 16.83 -3.98 22.09
CA ARG A 129 17.46 -4.69 23.21
C ARG A 129 18.02 -6.00 22.72
N MET A 130 19.12 -6.43 23.31
CA MET A 130 19.67 -7.76 23.10
C MET A 130 19.20 -8.69 24.21
N ALA A 131 18.73 -9.87 23.82
CA ALA A 131 18.50 -10.96 24.76
C ALA A 131 19.78 -11.76 24.89
N VAL A 132 20.27 -11.94 26.10
CA VAL A 132 21.44 -12.75 26.42
C VAL A 132 21.09 -13.79 27.49
N LYS A 133 21.89 -14.85 27.62
CA LYS A 133 21.71 -15.77 28.73
C LYS A 133 21.92 -15.03 30.07
N LYS A 134 21.10 -15.32 31.07
CA LYS A 134 21.20 -14.70 32.41
C LYS A 134 22.62 -14.79 33.03
N SER A 135 23.38 -15.84 32.70
CA SER A 135 24.73 -16.04 33.11
C SER A 135 25.79 -15.21 32.37
N SER A 136 25.39 -14.42 31.36
CA SER A 136 26.30 -13.64 30.51
C SER A 136 26.27 -12.14 30.81
N GLY A 137 25.48 -11.71 31.81
CA GLY A 137 25.32 -10.30 32.20
C GLY A 137 25.75 -10.05 33.61
#